data_f84fe0a168b08cbaea9a6f6132ff16c7
#
_entry.id   f84fe0a168b08cbaea9a6f6132ff16c7
#
_cell.length_a   1.000
_cell.length_b   1.000
_cell.length_c   1.000
_cell.angle_alpha   90.00
_cell.angle_beta   90.00
_cell.angle_gamma   90.00
#
_symmetry.space_group_name_H-M   'P 1'
#
loop_
_entity.id
_entity.type
_entity.pdbx_description
1 polymer ?
#
loop_
_entity_poly.entity_id
_entity_poly.type
_entity_poly.pdbx_seq_one_letter_code
_entity_poly.pdbx_strand_id
1 'polypeptide(L)'
;MAKKGDRLALGLLINLWLSLMPAAARAETMLSLERTNGSFANGAPIWLLKLSDGKKLLGSWEAASGAKERQKLDRLWSPGNGSPLPAGKYRLGPAEPFGKDLWIDLQPEFATSRSALGIHNCFPGVGCICIPDRKALGNLSETIQKWGIKSLTVAN
;
A
#
# COMPACT_ATOMS: atom_id res chain seq x y z
N MET A 1 25.08 21.69 -80.39
CA MET A 1 23.88 22.18 -79.66
C MET A 1 23.32 21.06 -78.83
N ALA A 2 23.62 21.00 -77.53
CA ALA A 2 23.23 19.95 -76.62
C ALA A 2 22.10 20.49 -75.73
N LYS A 3 20.95 19.84 -75.75
CA LYS A 3 19.77 20.18 -74.94
C LYS A 3 19.91 19.53 -73.55
N LYS A 4 19.96 20.37 -72.54
CA LYS A 4 20.02 20.02 -71.11
C LYS A 4 18.63 19.54 -70.67
N GLY A 5 18.52 18.32 -70.21
CA GLY A 5 17.30 17.74 -69.67
C GLY A 5 17.22 17.96 -68.14
N ASP A 6 16.23 18.68 -67.71
CA ASP A 6 15.91 18.92 -66.28
C ASP A 6 15.34 17.61 -65.67
N ARG A 7 16.04 17.09 -64.66
CA ARG A 7 15.52 16.02 -63.83
C ARG A 7 14.80 16.62 -62.64
N LEU A 8 13.48 16.57 -62.64
CA LEU A 8 12.62 16.83 -61.48
C LEU A 8 12.89 15.76 -60.42
N ALA A 9 13.47 16.17 -59.33
CA ALA A 9 13.60 15.33 -58.14
C ALA A 9 12.26 15.32 -57.39
N LEU A 10 11.55 14.22 -57.47
CA LEU A 10 10.30 13.96 -56.71
C LEU A 10 10.67 13.63 -55.25
N GLY A 11 10.64 14.62 -54.38
CA GLY A 11 10.88 14.46 -52.95
C GLY A 11 9.74 13.64 -52.29
N LEU A 12 10.05 12.42 -51.90
CA LEU A 12 9.14 11.56 -51.13
C LEU A 12 9.09 12.07 -49.68
N LEU A 13 8.05 12.84 -49.34
CA LEU A 13 7.74 13.23 -47.95
C LEU A 13 7.15 12.00 -47.24
N ILE A 14 8.00 11.24 -46.56
CA ILE A 14 7.58 10.21 -45.65
C ILE A 14 7.07 10.91 -44.39
N ASN A 15 5.75 11.06 -44.26
CA ASN A 15 5.08 11.47 -43.04
C ASN A 15 5.24 10.37 -41.98
N LEU A 16 6.24 10.51 -41.12
CA LEU A 16 6.45 9.67 -39.96
C LEU A 16 5.39 10.03 -38.90
N TRP A 17 4.20 9.44 -39.01
CA TRP A 17 3.23 9.47 -37.94
C TRP A 17 3.75 8.56 -36.81
N LEU A 18 4.57 9.11 -35.92
CA LEU A 18 4.79 8.48 -34.62
C LEU A 18 3.45 8.50 -33.87
N SER A 19 2.74 7.39 -33.94
CA SER A 19 1.57 7.13 -33.09
C SER A 19 2.05 7.17 -31.64
N LEU A 20 1.81 8.30 -30.94
CA LEU A 20 1.86 8.36 -29.48
C LEU A 20 0.72 7.42 -29.00
N MET A 21 1.02 6.14 -28.83
CA MET A 21 0.16 5.27 -28.05
C MET A 21 0.16 5.80 -26.62
N PRO A 22 -1.02 6.14 -26.04
CA PRO A 22 -1.07 6.47 -24.63
C PRO A 22 -0.51 5.26 -23.88
N ALA A 23 0.52 5.48 -23.06
CA ALA A 23 1.01 4.46 -22.14
C ALA A 23 -0.20 4.04 -21.30
N ALA A 24 -0.67 2.81 -21.52
CA ALA A 24 -1.75 2.24 -20.73
C ALA A 24 -1.35 2.44 -19.26
N ALA A 25 -2.12 3.23 -18.52
CA ALA A 25 -1.87 3.47 -17.11
C ALA A 25 -1.81 2.10 -16.42
N ARG A 26 -0.60 1.69 -16.05
CA ARG A 26 -0.37 0.42 -15.39
C ARG A 26 -1.14 0.49 -14.08
N ALA A 27 -2.06 -0.45 -13.86
CA ALA A 27 -2.78 -0.50 -12.60
C ALA A 27 -1.75 -0.52 -11.46
N GLU A 28 -1.89 0.43 -10.54
CA GLU A 28 -0.93 0.55 -9.43
C GLU A 28 -1.22 -0.55 -8.42
N THR A 29 -0.18 -1.33 -8.11
CA THR A 29 -0.26 -2.34 -7.05
C THR A 29 -0.34 -1.63 -5.71
N MET A 30 -1.43 -1.82 -4.98
CA MET A 30 -1.77 -1.05 -3.79
C MET A 30 -2.02 -1.96 -2.59
N LEU A 31 -1.44 -1.60 -1.44
CA LEU A 31 -1.76 -2.18 -0.15
C LEU A 31 -2.82 -1.31 0.55
N SER A 32 -3.88 -1.93 1.03
CA SER A 32 -4.97 -1.24 1.75
C SER A 32 -5.34 -1.96 3.04
N LEU A 33 -5.78 -1.21 4.05
CA LEU A 33 -6.32 -1.73 5.29
C LEU A 33 -7.76 -1.25 5.46
N GLU A 34 -8.67 -2.17 5.68
CA GLU A 34 -10.08 -1.87 5.93
C GLU A 34 -10.62 -2.68 7.10
N ARG A 35 -11.57 -2.11 7.85
CA ARG A 35 -12.26 -2.82 8.91
C ARG A 35 -13.33 -3.73 8.32
N THR A 36 -13.44 -4.95 8.84
CA THR A 36 -14.51 -5.90 8.50
C THR A 36 -15.62 -5.87 9.55
N ASN A 37 -16.70 -6.61 9.29
CA ASN A 37 -17.76 -6.86 10.29
C ASN A 37 -17.43 -8.04 11.23
N GLY A 38 -16.28 -8.72 11.00
CA GLY A 38 -15.83 -9.86 11.80
C GLY A 38 -15.12 -9.46 13.08
N SER A 39 -14.97 -10.42 13.97
CA SER A 39 -14.19 -10.29 15.21
C SER A 39 -13.40 -11.54 15.48
N PHE A 40 -12.20 -11.38 16.06
CA PHE A 40 -11.43 -12.47 16.62
C PHE A 40 -12.14 -13.09 17.85
N ALA A 41 -11.70 -14.27 18.29
CA ALA A 41 -12.26 -14.97 19.45
C ALA A 41 -12.25 -14.13 20.74
N ASN A 42 -11.30 -13.23 20.91
CA ASN A 42 -11.22 -12.29 22.02
C ASN A 42 -12.15 -11.06 21.85
N GLY A 43 -12.92 -10.99 20.76
CA GLY A 43 -13.86 -9.92 20.43
C GLY A 43 -13.20 -8.66 19.85
N ALA A 44 -11.90 -8.64 19.58
CA ALA A 44 -11.27 -7.56 18.84
C ALA A 44 -11.74 -7.56 17.38
N PRO A 45 -12.02 -6.40 16.76
CA PRO A 45 -12.44 -6.35 15.37
C PRO A 45 -11.36 -6.88 14.43
N ILE A 46 -11.77 -7.63 13.42
CA ILE A 46 -10.89 -8.03 12.32
C ILE A 46 -10.79 -6.88 11.33
N TRP A 47 -9.56 -6.49 11.05
CA TRP A 47 -9.18 -5.66 9.92
C TRP A 47 -8.57 -6.52 8.84
N LEU A 48 -8.76 -6.16 7.60
CA LEU A 48 -8.21 -6.91 6.47
C LEU A 48 -7.21 -6.05 5.72
N LEU A 49 -5.96 -6.50 5.70
CA LEU A 49 -4.91 -5.94 4.88
C LEU A 49 -4.95 -6.63 3.53
N LYS A 50 -5.11 -5.86 2.43
CA LYS A 50 -5.27 -6.38 1.07
C LYS A 50 -4.20 -5.82 0.15
N LEU A 51 -3.59 -6.67 -0.64
CA LEU A 51 -2.77 -6.28 -1.77
C LEU A 51 -3.54 -6.52 -3.06
N SER A 52 -3.70 -5.49 -3.88
CA SER A 52 -4.39 -5.57 -5.16
C SER A 52 -3.60 -4.91 -6.28
N ASP A 53 -3.77 -5.42 -7.50
CA ASP A 53 -3.33 -4.83 -8.75
C ASP A 53 -4.57 -4.47 -9.57
N GLY A 54 -4.97 -3.21 -9.53
CA GLY A 54 -6.26 -2.77 -9.99
C GLY A 54 -7.40 -3.50 -9.27
N LYS A 55 -8.20 -4.27 -10.01
CA LYS A 55 -9.32 -5.06 -9.45
C LYS A 55 -8.92 -6.46 -8.97
N LYS A 56 -7.70 -6.91 -9.26
CA LYS A 56 -7.23 -8.25 -8.92
C LYS A 56 -6.64 -8.28 -7.51
N LEU A 57 -7.22 -9.09 -6.62
CA LEU A 57 -6.65 -9.36 -5.30
C LEU A 57 -5.43 -10.30 -5.46
N LEU A 58 -4.29 -9.87 -4.96
CA LEU A 58 -3.02 -10.62 -4.97
C LEU A 58 -2.73 -11.30 -3.64
N GLY A 59 -3.25 -10.76 -2.54
CA GLY A 59 -3.10 -11.32 -1.19
C GLY A 59 -3.95 -10.59 -0.18
N SER A 60 -4.24 -11.26 0.95
CA SER A 60 -4.95 -10.68 2.07
C SER A 60 -4.49 -11.29 3.39
N TRP A 61 -4.47 -10.48 4.45
CA TRP A 61 -4.03 -10.86 5.78
C TRP A 61 -4.98 -10.29 6.82
N GLU A 62 -5.42 -11.14 7.74
CA GLU A 62 -6.19 -10.68 8.90
C GLU A 62 -5.27 -9.93 9.86
N ALA A 63 -5.76 -8.82 10.36
CA ALA A 63 -5.05 -7.93 11.27
C ALA A 63 -5.99 -7.39 12.35
N ALA A 64 -5.42 -6.90 13.44
CA ALA A 64 -6.12 -6.06 14.39
C ALA A 64 -5.54 -4.65 14.35
N SER A 65 -6.34 -3.64 14.66
CA SER A 65 -5.90 -2.26 14.85
C SER A 65 -6.69 -1.61 15.96
N GLY A 66 -5.98 -1.08 16.94
CA GLY A 66 -6.56 -0.53 18.14
C GLY A 66 -7.11 -1.55 19.14
N ALA A 67 -7.18 -1.16 20.40
CA ALA A 67 -7.80 -1.97 21.43
C ALA A 67 -9.32 -2.11 21.22
N LYS A 68 -9.88 -3.24 21.61
CA LYS A 68 -11.31 -3.53 21.44
C LYS A 68 -12.20 -2.40 22.00
N GLU A 69 -11.87 -1.88 23.17
CA GLU A 69 -12.62 -0.86 23.89
C GLU A 69 -12.43 0.54 23.31
N ARG A 70 -11.43 0.73 22.45
CA ARG A 70 -11.02 2.04 21.93
C ARG A 70 -11.32 2.26 20.45
N GLN A 71 -12.14 1.41 19.86
CA GLN A 71 -12.47 1.46 18.44
C GLN A 71 -13.23 2.73 18.00
N LYS A 72 -13.87 3.43 18.95
CA LYS A 72 -14.65 4.66 18.71
C LYS A 72 -13.89 5.93 19.03
N LEU A 73 -12.66 5.84 19.55
CA LEU A 73 -11.87 7.02 19.87
C LEU A 73 -11.40 7.73 18.59
N ASP A 74 -11.08 9.01 18.75
CA ASP A 74 -10.43 9.78 17.69
C ASP A 74 -9.14 9.09 17.26
N ARG A 75 -9.05 8.75 16.01
CA ARG A 75 -7.93 8.01 15.43
C ARG A 75 -6.73 8.91 15.15
N LEU A 76 -6.95 10.23 14.94
CA LEU A 76 -5.92 11.19 14.57
C LEU A 76 -5.19 11.79 15.78
N TRP A 77 -5.92 12.15 16.83
CA TRP A 77 -5.42 13.00 17.90
C TRP A 77 -5.45 12.35 19.29
N SER A 78 -5.95 11.11 19.38
CA SER A 78 -5.96 10.38 20.66
C SER A 78 -4.56 10.20 21.21
N PRO A 79 -4.33 10.50 22.50
CA PRO A 79 -3.05 10.23 23.12
C PRO A 79 -2.76 8.73 23.20
N GLY A 80 -1.51 8.37 22.97
CA GLY A 80 -1.06 6.98 22.96
C GLY A 80 -1.59 6.16 21.77
N ASN A 81 -1.28 4.89 21.72
CA ASN A 81 -1.54 4.02 20.58
C ASN A 81 -2.73 3.06 20.76
N GLY A 82 -3.71 3.44 21.60
CA GLY A 82 -4.86 2.57 21.91
C GLY A 82 -5.97 2.58 20.86
N SER A 83 -6.18 3.69 20.14
CA SER A 83 -7.17 3.77 19.06
C SER A 83 -6.68 3.08 17.79
N PRO A 84 -7.58 2.70 16.87
CA PRO A 84 -7.18 2.15 15.58
C PRO A 84 -6.24 3.09 14.80
N LEU A 85 -5.52 2.55 13.86
CA LEU A 85 -4.65 3.33 12.97
C LEU A 85 -5.49 4.41 12.26
N PRO A 86 -5.03 5.67 12.21
CA PRO A 86 -5.72 6.72 11.50
C PRO A 86 -5.98 6.38 10.03
N ALA A 87 -7.12 6.80 9.51
CA ALA A 87 -7.38 6.71 8.07
C ALA A 87 -6.47 7.67 7.31
N GLY A 88 -6.01 7.25 6.14
CA GLY A 88 -5.13 8.05 5.30
C GLY A 88 -4.06 7.22 4.61
N LYS A 89 -3.12 7.91 3.98
CA LYS A 89 -2.01 7.29 3.26
C LYS A 89 -0.75 7.29 4.11
N TYR A 90 -0.02 6.19 4.05
CA TYR A 90 1.23 5.96 4.76
C TYR A 90 2.32 5.53 3.80
N ARG A 91 3.54 6.00 4.03
CA ARG A 91 4.73 5.43 3.42
C ARG A 91 5.21 4.26 4.29
N LEU A 92 5.57 3.15 3.61
CA LEU A 92 6.12 1.96 4.25
C LEU A 92 7.65 2.09 4.35
N GLY A 93 8.18 1.82 5.53
CA GLY A 93 9.60 1.54 5.74
C GLY A 93 9.98 0.11 5.31
N PRO A 94 11.28 -0.23 5.34
CA PRO A 94 11.71 -1.61 5.19
C PRO A 94 11.23 -2.46 6.37
N ALA A 95 11.16 -3.77 6.16
CA ALA A 95 10.94 -4.69 7.26
C ALA A 95 12.27 -4.85 8.05
N GLU A 96 12.21 -4.63 9.35
CA GLU A 96 13.36 -4.70 10.25
C GLU A 96 13.12 -5.74 11.37
N PRO A 97 14.17 -6.38 11.89
CA PRO A 97 14.03 -7.25 13.05
C PRO A 97 13.51 -6.48 14.28
N PHE A 98 12.52 -7.04 14.95
CA PHE A 98 11.94 -6.51 16.15
C PHE A 98 11.78 -7.63 17.21
N GLY A 99 12.80 -7.82 18.02
CA GLY A 99 12.86 -8.97 18.92
C GLY A 99 12.85 -10.31 18.17
N LYS A 100 11.81 -11.10 18.35
CA LYS A 100 11.59 -12.38 17.62
C LYS A 100 10.76 -12.22 16.36
N ASP A 101 10.33 -11.02 16.05
CA ASP A 101 9.38 -10.69 15.00
C ASP A 101 9.96 -9.66 14.02
N LEU A 102 9.10 -9.13 13.18
CA LEU A 102 9.39 -8.07 12.22
C LEU A 102 8.59 -6.81 12.57
N TRP A 103 9.18 -5.66 12.27
CA TRP A 103 8.55 -4.36 12.28
C TRP A 103 8.63 -3.75 10.88
N ILE A 104 7.51 -3.24 10.36
CA ILE A 104 7.46 -2.45 9.14
C ILE A 104 6.95 -1.08 9.53
N ASP A 105 7.80 -0.06 9.45
CA ASP A 105 7.45 1.30 9.86
C ASP A 105 6.37 1.91 8.96
N LEU A 106 5.48 2.68 9.57
CA LEU A 106 4.38 3.40 8.91
C LEU A 106 4.52 4.90 9.16
N GLN A 107 4.89 5.63 8.13
CA GLN A 107 5.02 7.08 8.18
C GLN A 107 3.77 7.73 7.59
N PRO A 108 2.92 8.40 8.39
CA PRO A 108 1.72 9.05 7.89
C PRO A 108 2.06 10.20 6.95
N GLU A 109 1.35 10.29 5.83
CA GLU A 109 1.47 11.41 4.86
C GLU A 109 0.39 12.48 5.13
N PHE A 110 -0.05 12.61 6.37
CA PHE A 110 -1.05 13.57 6.84
C PHE A 110 -0.74 14.00 8.28
N ALA A 111 -1.41 15.06 8.75
CA ALA A 111 -1.21 15.56 10.11
C ALA A 111 -1.89 14.65 11.16
N THR A 112 -1.12 14.25 12.18
CA THR A 112 -1.60 13.46 13.31
C THR A 112 -0.64 13.62 14.48
N SER A 113 -1.13 13.47 15.71
CA SER A 113 -0.28 13.38 16.91
C SER A 113 0.26 11.97 17.15
N ARG A 114 -0.13 11.00 16.32
CA ARG A 114 0.25 9.60 16.46
C ARG A 114 1.67 9.37 15.94
N SER A 115 2.44 8.58 16.68
CA SER A 115 3.83 8.24 16.35
C SER A 115 4.10 6.77 16.63
N ALA A 116 5.28 6.28 16.24
CA ALA A 116 5.69 4.89 16.38
C ALA A 116 4.63 3.92 15.82
N LEU A 117 4.14 4.20 14.61
CA LEU A 117 3.15 3.39 13.92
C LEU A 117 3.84 2.35 13.05
N GLY A 118 3.33 1.13 13.01
CA GLY A 118 3.94 0.06 12.23
C GLY A 118 3.04 -1.14 12.02
N ILE A 119 3.52 -2.07 11.21
CA ILE A 119 2.94 -3.41 11.05
C ILE A 119 3.87 -4.38 11.78
N HIS A 120 3.33 -5.17 12.69
CA HIS A 120 4.11 -6.09 13.51
C HIS A 120 3.26 -7.28 13.98
N ASN A 121 3.90 -8.29 14.58
CA ASN A 121 3.16 -9.36 15.25
C ASN A 121 2.53 -8.83 16.55
N CYS A 122 1.32 -9.26 16.82
CA CYS A 122 0.67 -8.91 18.07
C CYS A 122 0.70 -10.05 19.07
N PHE A 123 0.74 -9.80 20.18
CA PHE A 123 -0.02 -9.58 21.38
C PHE A 123 0.90 -9.06 22.51
N PRO A 124 0.50 -8.04 23.20
CA PRO A 124 -0.67 -7.18 23.03
C PRO A 124 -0.37 -6.00 22.10
N GLY A 125 -0.94 -5.97 20.89
CA GLY A 125 -0.79 -4.87 19.96
C GLY A 125 -1.85 -3.80 20.22
N VAL A 126 -1.43 -2.55 20.28
CA VAL A 126 -2.33 -1.43 20.53
C VAL A 126 -2.04 -0.33 19.53
N GLY A 127 -2.98 -0.06 18.64
CA GLY A 127 -2.97 1.13 17.77
C GLY A 127 -2.14 1.06 16.48
N CYS A 128 -1.35 0.03 16.29
CA CYS A 128 -0.65 -0.31 15.06
C CYS A 128 -1.49 -1.25 14.19
N ILE A 129 -0.92 -1.75 13.11
CA ILE A 129 -1.44 -2.91 12.42
C ILE A 129 -0.76 -4.15 13.00
N CYS A 130 -1.56 -4.99 13.60
CA CYS A 130 -1.13 -6.13 14.34
C CYS A 130 -1.55 -7.40 13.62
N ILE A 131 -0.62 -8.22 13.15
CA ILE A 131 -0.88 -9.48 12.49
C ILE A 131 -0.66 -10.62 13.50
N PRO A 132 -1.73 -11.36 13.90
CA PRO A 132 -1.63 -12.37 14.95
C PRO A 132 -0.72 -13.54 14.57
N ASP A 133 -0.75 -13.96 13.31
CA ASP A 133 0.04 -15.09 12.81
C ASP A 133 1.41 -14.60 12.30
N ARG A 134 2.49 -15.09 12.92
CA ARG A 134 3.87 -14.77 12.52
C ARG A 134 4.22 -15.21 11.11
N LYS A 135 3.68 -16.33 10.65
CA LYS A 135 3.91 -16.81 9.28
C LYS A 135 3.22 -15.88 8.29
N ALA A 136 2.02 -15.41 8.62
CA ALA A 136 1.30 -14.44 7.82
C ALA A 136 2.06 -13.09 7.76
N LEU A 137 2.65 -12.62 8.86
CA LEU A 137 3.50 -11.42 8.88
C LEU A 137 4.76 -11.59 8.00
N GLY A 138 5.43 -12.74 8.09
CA GLY A 138 6.57 -13.06 7.22
C GLY A 138 6.18 -13.05 5.74
N ASN A 139 5.09 -13.74 5.40
CA ASN A 139 4.55 -13.76 4.02
C ASN A 139 4.16 -12.35 3.52
N LEU A 140 3.56 -11.51 4.36
CA LEU A 140 3.28 -10.12 4.02
C LEU A 140 4.57 -9.35 3.71
N SER A 141 5.59 -9.48 4.55
CA SER A 141 6.88 -8.82 4.37
C SER A 141 7.54 -9.21 3.04
N GLU A 142 7.60 -10.51 2.74
CA GLU A 142 8.13 -11.03 1.46
C GLU A 142 7.32 -10.50 0.27
N THR A 143 6.00 -10.44 0.42
CA THR A 143 5.10 -9.94 -0.61
C THR A 143 5.31 -8.45 -0.87
N ILE A 144 5.46 -7.64 0.17
CA ILE A 144 5.79 -6.21 0.07
C ILE A 144 7.10 -6.01 -0.70
N GLN A 145 8.14 -6.78 -0.36
CA GLN A 145 9.42 -6.73 -1.06
C GLN A 145 9.30 -7.15 -2.52
N LYS A 146 8.68 -8.30 -2.77
CA LYS A 146 8.52 -8.86 -4.12
C LYS A 146 7.82 -7.90 -5.08
N TRP A 147 6.80 -7.19 -4.61
CA TRP A 147 6.01 -6.26 -5.41
C TRP A 147 6.50 -4.82 -5.32
N GLY A 148 7.53 -4.55 -4.51
CA GLY A 148 8.09 -3.21 -4.35
C GLY A 148 7.10 -2.20 -3.77
N ILE A 149 6.20 -2.66 -2.88
CA ILE A 149 5.14 -1.83 -2.30
C ILE A 149 5.75 -0.77 -1.39
N LYS A 150 5.41 0.50 -1.63
CA LYS A 150 5.94 1.65 -0.89
C LYS A 150 4.89 2.40 -0.07
N SER A 151 3.62 2.08 -0.26
CA SER A 151 2.54 2.79 0.42
C SER A 151 1.42 1.87 0.87
N LEU A 152 0.73 2.30 1.92
CA LEU A 152 -0.47 1.70 2.46
C LEU A 152 -1.56 2.78 2.52
N THR A 153 -2.78 2.43 2.13
CA THR A 153 -3.97 3.27 2.36
C THR A 153 -4.87 2.63 3.41
N VAL A 154 -5.23 3.39 4.43
CA VAL A 154 -6.13 2.96 5.49
C VAL A 154 -7.49 3.60 5.26
N ALA A 155 -8.53 2.78 5.16
CA ALA A 155 -9.91 3.24 5.01
C ALA A 155 -10.48 3.84 6.32
N ASN A 156 -11.54 4.64 6.17
CA ASN A 156 -12.32 5.16 7.30
C ASN A 156 -13.12 4.07 8.00
#